data_88f37b5dd56548055d945df21b5aec80
#
_entry.id   88f37b5dd56548055d945df21b5aec80
#
_cell.length_a   1.000
_cell.length_b   1.000
_cell.length_c   1.000
_cell.angle_alpha   90.00
_cell.angle_beta   90.00
_cell.angle_gamma   90.00
#
_symmetry.space_group_name_H-M   'P 1'
#
loop_
_entity.id
_entity.type
_entity.pdbx_description
1 polymer ?
#
loop_
_entity_poly.entity_id
_entity_poly.type
_entity_poly.pdbx_seq_one_letter_code
_entity_poly.pdbx_strand_id
1 'polypeptide(L)'
;MFKKTSTAAAVTAATALVLIVGGCAATDAGKTGADKSAQDTSKAKAVDYTAMTPKALAEYLIFESGSYELDQPTQEGTNGRARLVQDEIQKTCSLMKGEELSDKDREKVMALAAASIKYPEGGIKLGDWKKGRELAWSGFGFRTAHNPDNHANREAGGNCYNCHQLATDRTGGDIGPSLTGYGKNRGSSPDMLKYTSDVIYNAHVYFACTNMPRMGASGVLNQRQIADIMAYLFDPESPVNK
;
A
#
# COMPACT_ATOMS: atom_id res chain seq x y z
N MET A 1 -49.86 -6.98 -34.43
CA MET A 1 -49.98 -6.31 -35.74
C MET A 1 -49.82 -4.82 -35.48
N PHE A 2 -48.61 -4.31 -35.62
CA PHE A 2 -48.33 -2.88 -35.92
C PHE A 2 -46.89 -2.74 -36.36
N LYS A 3 -46.67 -1.99 -37.39
CA LYS A 3 -45.59 -1.95 -38.35
C LYS A 3 -44.33 -1.18 -37.82
N LYS A 4 -43.17 -1.68 -38.25
CA LYS A 4 -41.89 -0.99 -38.30
C LYS A 4 -41.97 0.27 -39.20
N THR A 5 -41.27 1.35 -38.77
CA THR A 5 -40.72 2.32 -39.72
C THR A 5 -39.29 2.66 -39.28
N SER A 6 -38.39 2.35 -40.18
CA SER A 6 -36.97 2.66 -40.13
C SER A 6 -36.77 4.02 -40.82
N THR A 7 -35.99 4.91 -40.25
CA THR A 7 -35.45 6.08 -40.94
C THR A 7 -33.95 6.18 -40.71
N ALA A 8 -33.18 5.85 -41.71
CA ALA A 8 -31.75 6.08 -41.81
C ALA A 8 -31.51 7.54 -42.26
N ALA A 9 -30.66 8.24 -41.52
CA ALA A 9 -30.09 9.53 -41.96
C ALA A 9 -28.59 9.35 -42.17
N ALA A 10 -28.19 9.44 -43.42
CA ALA A 10 -26.81 9.50 -43.85
C ALA A 10 -26.27 10.92 -43.65
N VAL A 11 -25.15 11.09 -42.99
CA VAL A 11 -24.39 12.34 -42.93
C VAL A 11 -23.04 12.08 -43.61
N THR A 12 -22.88 12.76 -44.75
CA THR A 12 -21.69 12.82 -45.57
C THR A 12 -20.65 13.74 -44.90
N ALA A 13 -19.45 13.25 -44.70
CA ALA A 13 -18.29 14.01 -44.25
C ALA A 13 -17.58 14.62 -45.47
N ALA A 14 -17.43 15.93 -45.48
CA ALA A 14 -16.58 16.65 -46.42
C ALA A 14 -15.23 16.94 -45.78
N THR A 15 -14.18 16.36 -46.33
CA THR A 15 -12.78 16.61 -46.03
C THR A 15 -12.31 17.86 -46.77
N ALA A 16 -11.88 18.89 -46.03
CA ALA A 16 -11.13 20.03 -46.59
C ALA A 16 -9.67 19.96 -46.13
N LEU A 17 -8.80 19.68 -47.09
CA LEU A 17 -7.33 19.67 -46.94
C LEU A 17 -6.83 21.09 -47.20
N VAL A 18 -6.28 21.77 -46.22
CA VAL A 18 -5.58 23.07 -46.40
C VAL A 18 -4.09 22.87 -46.21
N LEU A 19 -3.35 22.89 -47.30
CA LEU A 19 -1.89 23.01 -47.32
C LEU A 19 -1.52 24.49 -47.19
N ILE A 20 -0.80 24.85 -46.13
CA ILE A 20 -0.14 26.16 -46.04
C ILE A 20 1.38 25.91 -46.03
N VAL A 21 1.99 26.28 -47.13
CA VAL A 21 3.45 26.43 -47.29
C VAL A 21 3.77 27.92 -47.08
N GLY A 22 4.69 28.19 -46.19
CA GLY A 22 5.26 29.54 -46.00
C GLY A 22 6.33 29.43 -44.92
N GLY A 23 7.58 29.51 -45.19
CA GLY A 23 8.31 30.64 -45.62
C GLY A 23 9.20 31.09 -44.48
N CYS A 24 10.53 30.71 -44.51
CA CYS A 24 11.55 31.18 -43.57
C CYS A 24 11.67 32.70 -43.58
N ALA A 25 11.66 33.32 -42.40
CA ALA A 25 12.30 34.63 -42.19
C ALA A 25 13.07 34.57 -40.89
N ALA A 26 14.38 34.66 -40.99
CA ALA A 26 15.29 34.82 -39.87
C ALA A 26 15.22 36.29 -39.39
N THR A 27 14.98 36.48 -38.07
CA THR A 27 15.38 37.73 -37.40
C THR A 27 16.17 37.37 -36.15
N ASP A 28 17.39 37.80 -36.18
CA ASP A 28 18.38 37.78 -35.12
C ASP A 28 18.00 38.82 -34.06
N ALA A 29 17.92 38.45 -32.77
CA ALA A 29 18.22 39.30 -31.63
C ALA A 29 17.98 38.60 -30.28
N GLY A 30 18.98 38.54 -29.42
CA GLY A 30 18.81 38.43 -27.97
C GLY A 30 19.41 37.18 -27.32
N LYS A 31 20.74 37.20 -27.15
CA LYS A 31 21.44 36.37 -26.19
C LYS A 31 20.95 36.66 -24.76
N THR A 32 20.29 35.73 -24.13
CA THR A 32 20.32 35.59 -22.65
C THR A 32 20.77 34.18 -22.34
N GLY A 33 21.91 34.10 -21.67
CA GLY A 33 22.58 32.85 -21.33
C GLY A 33 21.71 31.97 -20.39
N ALA A 34 21.28 30.85 -20.88
CA ALA A 34 20.90 29.74 -20.06
C ALA A 34 22.17 28.90 -19.85
N ASP A 35 22.73 29.01 -18.67
CA ASP A 35 23.82 28.19 -18.18
C ASP A 35 23.35 26.73 -18.18
N LYS A 36 23.69 26.01 -19.24
CA LYS A 36 23.58 24.56 -19.25
C LYS A 36 24.73 24.06 -18.38
N SER A 37 24.44 23.80 -17.11
CA SER A 37 25.34 22.97 -16.31
C SER A 37 25.58 21.68 -17.10
N ALA A 38 26.77 21.57 -17.66
CA ALA A 38 27.26 20.33 -18.26
C ALA A 38 27.21 19.29 -17.13
N GLN A 39 26.23 18.41 -17.19
CA GLN A 39 26.26 17.20 -16.40
C GLN A 39 27.52 16.46 -16.82
N ASP A 40 28.49 16.43 -15.93
CA ASP A 40 29.69 15.60 -16.03
C ASP A 40 29.24 14.13 -16.12
N THR A 41 29.09 13.64 -17.35
CA THR A 41 28.93 12.21 -17.62
C THR A 41 30.30 11.57 -17.50
N SER A 42 30.88 11.63 -16.27
CA SER A 42 31.93 10.71 -15.91
C SER A 42 31.34 9.31 -16.11
N LYS A 43 31.94 8.52 -17.04
CA LYS A 43 31.53 7.15 -17.36
C LYS A 43 31.44 6.37 -16.05
N ALA A 44 30.22 6.27 -15.49
CA ALA A 44 29.97 5.37 -14.39
C ALA A 44 30.46 3.99 -14.83
N LYS A 45 31.42 3.43 -14.10
CA LYS A 45 31.97 2.09 -14.39
C LYS A 45 30.79 1.14 -14.44
N ALA A 46 30.63 0.44 -15.56
CA ALA A 46 29.55 -0.54 -15.69
C ALA A 46 29.57 -1.50 -14.50
N VAL A 47 28.44 -1.63 -13.81
CA VAL A 47 28.34 -2.51 -12.64
C VAL A 47 28.23 -3.94 -13.13
N ASP A 48 29.12 -4.80 -12.68
CA ASP A 48 29.04 -6.25 -12.96
C ASP A 48 28.12 -6.93 -11.95
N TYR A 49 26.86 -7.06 -12.31
CA TYR A 49 25.84 -7.72 -11.50
C TYR A 49 26.12 -9.22 -11.27
N THR A 50 26.90 -9.87 -12.18
CA THR A 50 27.17 -11.30 -12.10
C THR A 50 28.20 -11.64 -11.01
N ALA A 51 29.03 -10.67 -10.64
CA ALA A 51 30.02 -10.79 -9.57
C ALA A 51 29.44 -10.53 -8.18
N MET A 52 28.19 -10.06 -8.08
CA MET A 52 27.55 -9.71 -6.80
C MET A 52 26.94 -10.94 -6.13
N THR A 53 27.06 -11.02 -4.80
CA THR A 53 26.23 -11.93 -4.01
C THR A 53 24.75 -11.46 -4.06
N PRO A 54 23.75 -12.36 -3.86
CA PRO A 54 22.35 -11.96 -3.85
C PRO A 54 22.06 -10.80 -2.88
N LYS A 55 22.68 -10.78 -1.72
CA LYS A 55 22.53 -9.70 -0.74
C LYS A 55 23.10 -8.38 -1.26
N ALA A 56 24.35 -8.40 -1.78
CA ALA A 56 24.99 -7.20 -2.32
C ALA A 56 24.20 -6.64 -3.52
N LEU A 57 23.69 -7.51 -4.39
CA LEU A 57 22.85 -7.10 -5.51
C LEU A 57 21.54 -6.45 -5.04
N ALA A 58 20.87 -7.02 -4.04
CA ALA A 58 19.67 -6.45 -3.49
C ALA A 58 19.92 -5.06 -2.86
N GLU A 59 20.98 -4.91 -2.07
CA GLU A 59 21.40 -3.64 -1.49
C GLU A 59 21.68 -2.59 -2.56
N TYR A 60 22.46 -2.98 -3.59
CA TYR A 60 22.74 -2.08 -4.72
C TYR A 60 21.47 -1.64 -5.44
N LEU A 61 20.62 -2.59 -5.84
CA LEU A 61 19.40 -2.28 -6.60
C LEU A 61 18.40 -1.40 -5.82
N ILE A 62 18.32 -1.56 -4.51
CA ILE A 62 17.40 -0.80 -3.67
C ILE A 62 17.98 0.57 -3.28
N PHE A 63 19.26 0.63 -2.88
CA PHE A 63 19.80 1.80 -2.18
C PHE A 63 20.81 2.62 -2.97
N GLU A 64 21.40 2.07 -4.06
CA GLU A 64 22.52 2.70 -4.77
C GLU A 64 22.24 2.93 -6.26
N SER A 65 21.40 2.12 -6.87
CA SER A 65 21.15 2.16 -8.32
C SER A 65 20.35 3.37 -8.81
N GLY A 66 19.75 4.14 -7.92
CA GLY A 66 18.83 5.21 -8.27
C GLY A 66 17.43 4.73 -8.70
N SER A 67 17.09 3.44 -8.47
CA SER A 67 15.78 2.89 -8.83
C SER A 67 14.64 3.37 -7.95
N TYR A 68 14.94 3.92 -6.78
CA TYR A 68 13.97 4.40 -5.80
C TYR A 68 14.26 5.84 -5.39
N GLU A 69 13.20 6.63 -5.19
CA GLU A 69 13.25 7.96 -4.59
C GLU A 69 13.43 7.84 -3.07
N LEU A 70 14.66 7.58 -2.63
CA LEU A 70 14.97 7.25 -1.24
C LEU A 70 14.71 8.38 -0.25
N ASP A 71 14.83 9.62 -0.70
CA ASP A 71 14.64 10.82 0.12
C ASP A 71 13.20 11.36 0.08
N GLN A 72 12.31 10.74 -0.72
CA GLN A 72 10.91 11.12 -0.79
C GLN A 72 10.27 11.02 0.60
N PRO A 73 9.64 12.09 1.10
CA PRO A 73 8.90 12.06 2.36
C PRO A 73 7.76 11.04 2.32
N THR A 74 7.56 10.33 3.43
CA THR A 74 6.48 9.37 3.60
C THR A 74 5.42 9.92 4.56
N GLN A 75 4.21 9.38 4.49
CA GLN A 75 3.10 9.86 5.32
C GLN A 75 3.30 9.63 6.82
N GLU A 76 4.07 8.62 7.20
CA GLU A 76 4.43 8.35 8.60
C GLU A 76 5.51 9.29 9.15
N GLY A 77 5.94 10.30 8.37
CA GLY A 77 6.91 11.32 8.81
C GLY A 77 8.37 10.88 8.69
N THR A 78 8.65 9.87 7.87
CA THR A 78 10.00 9.39 7.54
C THR A 78 10.33 9.63 6.06
N ASN A 79 11.11 8.77 5.43
CA ASN A 79 11.41 8.83 4.01
C ASN A 79 11.39 7.43 3.35
N GLY A 80 11.54 7.40 2.03
CA GLY A 80 11.55 6.17 1.25
C GLY A 80 12.63 5.19 1.73
N ARG A 81 13.83 5.66 2.06
CA ARG A 81 14.92 4.82 2.59
C ARG A 81 14.52 4.10 3.88
N ALA A 82 13.96 4.82 4.84
CA ALA A 82 13.55 4.22 6.11
C ALA A 82 12.48 3.13 5.93
N ARG A 83 11.59 3.30 4.94
CA ARG A 83 10.56 2.33 4.59
C ARG A 83 11.11 1.06 3.95
N LEU A 84 12.24 1.16 3.22
CA LEU A 84 12.87 0.05 2.50
C LEU A 84 13.91 -0.71 3.33
N VAL A 85 14.42 -0.12 4.43
CA VAL A 85 15.31 -0.82 5.35
C VAL A 85 14.51 -1.87 6.13
N GLN A 86 14.93 -3.13 6.03
CA GLN A 86 14.31 -4.23 6.77
C GLN A 86 14.65 -4.15 8.26
N ASP A 87 13.62 -4.31 9.09
CA ASP A 87 13.81 -4.55 10.53
C ASP A 87 14.16 -6.02 10.82
N GLU A 88 14.35 -6.35 12.11
CA GLU A 88 14.76 -7.71 12.51
C GLU A 88 13.69 -8.78 12.22
N ILE A 89 12.40 -8.43 12.28
CA ILE A 89 11.32 -9.34 11.89
C ILE A 89 11.40 -9.63 10.40
N GLN A 90 11.50 -8.58 9.58
CA GLN A 90 11.58 -8.72 8.13
C GLN A 90 12.82 -9.49 7.69
N LYS A 91 13.99 -9.22 8.29
CA LYS A 91 15.22 -9.96 8.02
C LYS A 91 15.06 -11.45 8.35
N THR A 92 14.55 -11.75 9.55
CA THR A 92 14.34 -13.14 9.98
C THR A 92 13.40 -13.88 9.02
N CYS A 93 12.26 -13.27 8.68
CA CYS A 93 11.27 -13.89 7.80
C CYS A 93 11.75 -14.02 6.34
N SER A 94 12.54 -13.07 5.84
CA SER A 94 13.07 -13.11 4.46
C SER A 94 14.13 -14.18 4.23
N LEU A 95 14.77 -14.66 5.28
CA LEU A 95 15.84 -15.65 5.18
C LEU A 95 15.36 -17.10 5.22
N MET A 96 14.06 -17.34 5.41
CA MET A 96 13.48 -18.69 5.52
C MET A 96 13.67 -19.56 4.27
N LYS A 97 13.89 -18.98 3.08
CA LYS A 97 14.14 -19.69 1.80
C LYS A 97 13.18 -20.85 1.51
N GLY A 98 11.93 -20.76 1.97
CA GLY A 98 10.94 -21.84 1.85
C GLY A 98 11.08 -22.96 2.90
N GLU A 99 12.00 -22.83 3.85
CA GLU A 99 12.15 -23.73 4.98
C GLU A 99 11.18 -23.34 6.12
N GLU A 100 10.89 -24.28 7.01
CA GLU A 100 10.13 -23.98 8.22
C GLU A 100 10.93 -23.09 9.16
N LEU A 101 10.24 -22.14 9.79
CA LEU A 101 10.84 -21.27 10.79
C LEU A 101 11.24 -22.09 12.04
N SER A 102 12.49 -21.95 12.48
CA SER A 102 12.92 -22.58 13.73
C SER A 102 12.10 -22.07 14.91
N ASP A 103 11.90 -22.89 15.95
CA ASP A 103 11.17 -22.46 17.16
C ASP A 103 11.80 -21.21 17.79
N LYS A 104 13.11 -21.14 17.83
CA LYS A 104 13.85 -19.99 18.35
C LYS A 104 13.55 -18.70 17.54
N ASP A 105 13.52 -18.80 16.21
CA ASP A 105 13.23 -17.65 15.38
C ASP A 105 11.76 -17.28 15.45
N ARG A 106 10.86 -18.27 15.59
CA ARG A 106 9.43 -18.05 15.83
C ARG A 106 9.22 -17.27 17.11
N GLU A 107 9.80 -17.71 18.22
CA GLU A 107 9.71 -17.01 19.52
C GLU A 107 10.30 -15.60 19.44
N LYS A 108 11.44 -15.42 18.79
CA LYS A 108 12.06 -14.10 18.55
C LYS A 108 11.11 -13.16 17.80
N VAL A 109 10.54 -13.62 16.69
CA VAL A 109 9.62 -12.82 15.85
C VAL A 109 8.38 -12.44 16.65
N MET A 110 7.77 -13.39 17.37
CA MET A 110 6.58 -13.14 18.19
C MET A 110 6.88 -12.17 19.33
N ALA A 111 8.01 -12.29 20.00
CA ALA A 111 8.42 -11.38 21.08
C ALA A 111 8.66 -9.95 20.57
N LEU A 112 9.35 -9.79 19.43
CA LEU A 112 9.55 -8.48 18.80
C LEU A 112 8.22 -7.87 18.36
N ALA A 113 7.31 -8.66 17.82
CA ALA A 113 5.98 -8.21 17.44
C ALA A 113 5.17 -7.75 18.67
N ALA A 114 5.16 -8.52 19.73
CA ALA A 114 4.48 -8.18 20.98
C ALA A 114 5.01 -6.87 21.59
N ALA A 115 6.34 -6.68 21.59
CA ALA A 115 6.98 -5.45 22.07
C ALA A 115 6.65 -4.20 21.21
N SER A 116 6.22 -4.37 19.97
CA SER A 116 5.84 -3.28 19.08
C SER A 116 4.42 -2.75 19.33
N ILE A 117 3.55 -3.53 19.98
CA ILE A 117 2.14 -3.18 20.15
C ILE A 117 2.00 -2.00 21.10
N LYS A 118 1.26 -0.99 20.65
CA LYS A 118 0.86 0.15 21.46
C LYS A 118 -0.66 0.14 21.60
N TYR A 119 -1.15 0.21 22.81
CA TYR A 119 -2.58 0.29 23.08
C TYR A 119 -3.04 1.75 23.20
N PRO A 120 -4.28 2.05 22.82
CA PRO A 120 -4.83 3.39 22.98
C PRO A 120 -5.03 3.74 24.46
N GLU A 121 -4.88 5.01 24.80
CA GLU A 121 -5.27 5.53 26.12
C GLU A 121 -6.75 5.26 26.37
N GLY A 122 -7.08 4.77 27.56
CA GLY A 122 -8.46 4.40 27.93
C GLY A 122 -8.91 3.04 27.39
N GLY A 123 -7.99 2.21 26.86
CA GLY A 123 -8.24 0.83 26.45
C GLY A 123 -8.80 0.71 25.03
N ILE A 124 -8.91 -0.53 24.58
CA ILE A 124 -9.42 -0.87 23.24
C ILE A 124 -10.92 -0.63 23.21
N LYS A 125 -11.38 0.17 22.24
CA LYS A 125 -12.79 0.48 21.98
C LYS A 125 -13.09 0.32 20.50
N LEU A 126 -14.35 0.03 20.18
CA LEU A 126 -14.84 0.05 18.81
C LEU A 126 -15.09 1.49 18.35
N GLY A 127 -14.76 1.78 17.11
CA GLY A 127 -14.98 3.08 16.47
C GLY A 127 -16.28 3.13 15.63
N ASP A 128 -16.19 3.71 14.45
CA ASP A 128 -17.27 3.84 13.49
C ASP A 128 -17.13 2.79 12.37
N TRP A 129 -18.07 1.84 12.31
CA TRP A 129 -18.03 0.77 11.32
C TRP A 129 -18.14 1.27 9.86
N LYS A 130 -18.78 2.42 9.61
CA LYS A 130 -18.89 2.99 8.25
C LYS A 130 -17.55 3.48 7.76
N LYS A 131 -16.79 4.18 8.62
CA LYS A 131 -15.40 4.56 8.36
C LYS A 131 -14.52 3.32 8.24
N GLY A 132 -14.69 2.35 9.11
CA GLY A 132 -13.98 1.08 9.06
C GLY A 132 -14.16 0.35 7.74
N ARG A 133 -15.38 0.36 7.18
CA ARG A 133 -15.66 -0.19 5.85
C ARG A 133 -14.88 0.50 4.74
N GLU A 134 -14.81 1.83 4.77
CA GLU A 134 -14.04 2.61 3.79
C GLU A 134 -12.54 2.32 3.89
N LEU A 135 -12.01 2.28 5.11
CA LEU A 135 -10.61 1.96 5.39
C LEU A 135 -10.24 0.53 4.99
N ALA A 136 -11.12 -0.44 5.26
CA ALA A 136 -10.90 -1.84 4.86
C ALA A 136 -10.89 -2.05 3.34
N TRP A 137 -11.63 -1.22 2.60
CA TRP A 137 -11.68 -1.24 1.14
C TRP A 137 -10.53 -0.48 0.49
N SER A 138 -10.12 0.66 1.07
CA SER A 138 -9.18 1.57 0.45
C SER A 138 -7.76 1.01 0.45
N GLY A 139 -7.14 0.92 -0.72
CA GLY A 139 -5.71 0.69 -0.88
C GLY A 139 -4.90 1.97 -1.09
N PHE A 140 -5.45 3.13 -0.74
CA PHE A 140 -4.76 4.40 -0.87
C PHE A 140 -3.66 4.56 0.18
N GLY A 141 -2.55 5.15 -0.23
CA GLY A 141 -1.42 5.46 0.64
C GLY A 141 -0.27 4.44 0.55
N PHE A 142 0.82 4.71 1.26
CA PHE A 142 2.00 3.85 1.37
C PHE A 142 2.68 3.51 0.04
N ARG A 143 2.75 4.45 -0.87
CA ARG A 143 3.51 4.32 -2.11
C ARG A 143 4.93 4.80 -1.93
N THR A 144 5.89 4.02 -2.44
CA THR A 144 7.28 4.42 -2.62
C THR A 144 7.52 4.67 -4.11
N ALA A 145 8.42 5.59 -4.44
CA ALA A 145 8.81 5.94 -5.81
C ALA A 145 7.67 6.51 -6.71
N HIS A 146 6.67 7.13 -6.09
CA HIS A 146 5.63 7.90 -6.77
C HIS A 146 5.66 9.36 -6.31
N ASN A 147 4.86 10.21 -6.95
CA ASN A 147 4.64 11.57 -6.47
C ASN A 147 4.25 11.56 -4.99
N PRO A 148 4.62 12.59 -4.22
CA PRO A 148 4.29 12.65 -2.80
C PRO A 148 2.83 12.31 -2.56
N ASP A 149 2.58 11.36 -1.67
CA ASP A 149 1.24 11.03 -1.25
C ASP A 149 0.69 12.21 -0.44
N ASN A 150 -0.35 12.86 -0.92
CA ASN A 150 -1.03 13.90 -0.16
C ASN A 150 -2.19 13.27 0.62
N HIS A 151 -1.99 13.05 1.91
CA HIS A 151 -2.99 12.48 2.81
C HIS A 151 -3.88 13.52 3.50
N ALA A 152 -3.69 14.80 3.22
CA ALA A 152 -4.53 15.87 3.79
C ALA A 152 -6.02 15.69 3.44
N ASN A 153 -6.31 15.18 2.25
CA ASN A 153 -7.67 15.02 1.74
C ASN A 153 -8.17 13.57 1.72
N ARG A 154 -7.31 12.60 2.02
CA ARG A 154 -7.67 11.17 1.99
C ARG A 154 -6.80 10.36 2.93
N GLU A 155 -7.41 9.66 3.86
CA GLU A 155 -6.71 8.78 4.78
C GLU A 155 -6.18 7.52 4.09
N ALA A 156 -5.02 7.01 4.55
CA ALA A 156 -4.52 5.71 4.13
C ALA A 156 -5.49 4.61 4.59
N GLY A 157 -5.68 3.62 3.74
CA GLY A 157 -6.53 2.47 4.02
C GLY A 157 -5.73 1.18 4.21
N GLY A 158 -6.37 0.20 4.82
CA GLY A 158 -5.77 -1.10 5.12
C GLY A 158 -5.82 -2.11 3.98
N ASN A 159 -6.65 -1.85 2.93
CA ASN A 159 -6.84 -2.75 1.79
C ASN A 159 -7.14 -4.22 2.16
N CYS A 160 -7.92 -4.42 3.22
CA CYS A 160 -8.18 -5.75 3.80
C CYS A 160 -8.86 -6.70 2.80
N TYR A 161 -9.69 -6.16 1.90
CA TYR A 161 -10.37 -6.92 0.85
C TYR A 161 -9.43 -7.54 -0.18
N ASN A 162 -8.19 -7.09 -0.30
CA ASN A 162 -7.20 -7.74 -1.16
C ASN A 162 -6.89 -9.18 -0.71
N CYS A 163 -6.98 -9.44 0.58
CA CYS A 163 -6.61 -10.72 1.17
C CYS A 163 -7.79 -11.47 1.79
N HIS A 164 -8.83 -10.76 2.25
CA HIS A 164 -9.94 -11.33 3.01
C HIS A 164 -11.28 -11.06 2.34
N GLN A 165 -12.18 -12.05 2.36
CA GLN A 165 -13.59 -11.82 2.21
C GLN A 165 -14.13 -11.24 3.52
N LEU A 166 -14.81 -10.08 3.48
CA LEU A 166 -15.45 -9.44 4.64
C LEU A 166 -16.98 -9.47 4.49
N ALA A 167 -17.58 -8.38 4.01
CA ALA A 167 -19.01 -8.37 3.76
C ALA A 167 -19.35 -9.04 2.41
N THR A 168 -20.54 -9.67 2.32
CA THR A 168 -20.98 -10.40 1.12
C THR A 168 -21.41 -9.49 -0.02
N ASP A 169 -21.56 -8.19 0.22
CA ASP A 169 -21.89 -7.18 -0.79
C ASP A 169 -20.70 -6.75 -1.65
N ARG A 170 -19.50 -7.29 -1.39
CA ARG A 170 -18.27 -7.07 -2.15
C ARG A 170 -17.44 -8.34 -2.23
N THR A 171 -16.81 -8.54 -3.36
CA THR A 171 -15.83 -9.61 -3.52
C THR A 171 -14.54 -9.25 -2.79
N GLY A 172 -14.05 -10.17 -1.97
CA GLY A 172 -12.77 -10.11 -1.29
C GLY A 172 -11.82 -11.21 -1.76
N GLY A 173 -10.56 -11.14 -1.31
CA GLY A 173 -9.56 -12.17 -1.57
C GLY A 173 -9.72 -13.41 -0.69
N ASP A 174 -8.96 -14.42 -1.02
CA ASP A 174 -8.87 -15.74 -0.36
C ASP A 174 -7.46 -16.08 0.14
N ILE A 175 -6.54 -15.10 0.10
CA ILE A 175 -5.18 -15.24 0.66
C ILE A 175 -5.23 -15.38 2.18
N GLY A 176 -6.10 -14.60 2.83
CA GLY A 176 -6.39 -14.71 4.25
C GLY A 176 -7.71 -15.42 4.51
N PRO A 177 -8.00 -15.85 5.76
CA PRO A 177 -9.28 -16.46 6.09
C PRO A 177 -10.44 -15.50 5.86
N SER A 178 -11.62 -16.03 5.52
CA SER A 178 -12.84 -15.24 5.45
C SER A 178 -13.17 -14.65 6.82
N LEU A 179 -13.50 -13.37 6.83
CA LEU A 179 -13.94 -12.62 8.01
C LEU A 179 -15.45 -12.38 8.02
N THR A 180 -16.19 -12.97 7.07
CA THR A 180 -17.66 -12.88 7.01
C THR A 180 -18.28 -13.39 8.31
N GLY A 181 -19.16 -12.61 8.90
CA GLY A 181 -19.79 -12.92 10.16
C GLY A 181 -18.84 -12.86 11.37
N TYR A 182 -17.74 -12.12 11.29
CA TYR A 182 -16.67 -12.15 12.30
C TYR A 182 -17.18 -11.88 13.71
N GLY A 183 -17.85 -10.77 13.94
CA GLY A 183 -18.39 -10.41 15.25
C GLY A 183 -19.53 -11.34 15.68
N LYS A 184 -20.40 -11.71 14.75
CA LYS A 184 -21.53 -12.63 14.98
C LYS A 184 -21.04 -14.02 15.46
N ASN A 185 -19.96 -14.52 14.87
CA ASN A 185 -19.47 -15.87 15.15
C ASN A 185 -18.50 -15.93 16.35
N ARG A 186 -17.76 -14.85 16.61
CA ARG A 186 -16.71 -14.82 17.65
C ARG A 186 -17.10 -14.09 18.92
N GLY A 187 -18.14 -13.26 18.86
CA GLY A 187 -18.49 -12.34 19.95
C GLY A 187 -17.48 -11.20 20.10
N SER A 188 -17.73 -10.31 21.05
CA SER A 188 -16.94 -9.10 21.31
C SER A 188 -16.44 -9.04 22.76
N SER A 189 -16.00 -10.17 23.31
CA SER A 189 -15.38 -10.18 24.64
C SER A 189 -14.10 -9.33 24.65
N PRO A 190 -13.67 -8.81 25.81
CA PRO A 190 -12.43 -8.05 25.94
C PRO A 190 -11.21 -8.76 25.34
N ASP A 191 -11.10 -10.07 25.54
CA ASP A 191 -10.01 -10.88 24.99
C ASP A 191 -10.07 -10.97 23.46
N MET A 192 -11.28 -11.11 22.90
CA MET A 192 -11.45 -11.14 21.44
C MET A 192 -11.17 -9.78 20.81
N LEU A 193 -11.57 -8.69 21.45
CA LEU A 193 -11.24 -7.34 21.01
C LEU A 193 -9.73 -7.11 21.05
N LYS A 194 -9.07 -7.55 22.14
CA LYS A 194 -7.63 -7.47 22.28
C LYS A 194 -6.93 -8.27 21.18
N TYR A 195 -7.30 -9.53 21.00
CA TYR A 195 -6.73 -10.40 19.97
C TYR A 195 -6.84 -9.76 18.58
N THR A 196 -8.02 -9.24 18.24
CA THR A 196 -8.25 -8.63 16.91
C THR A 196 -7.44 -7.34 16.73
N SER A 197 -7.38 -6.50 17.76
CA SER A 197 -6.54 -5.31 17.77
C SER A 197 -5.07 -5.64 17.56
N ASP A 198 -4.56 -6.63 18.29
CA ASP A 198 -3.18 -7.09 18.19
C ASP A 198 -2.86 -7.62 16.78
N VAL A 199 -3.76 -8.44 16.20
CA VAL A 199 -3.60 -8.98 14.84
C VAL A 199 -3.56 -7.88 13.80
N ILE A 200 -4.44 -6.88 13.89
CA ILE A 200 -4.43 -5.74 12.95
C ILE A 200 -3.17 -4.89 13.17
N TYR A 201 -2.79 -4.68 14.42
CA TYR A 201 -1.61 -3.88 14.75
C TYR A 201 -0.31 -4.52 14.26
N ASN A 202 -0.08 -5.79 14.64
CA ASN A 202 1.05 -6.60 14.21
C ASN A 202 0.72 -8.10 14.27
N ALA A 203 0.31 -8.68 13.17
CA ALA A 203 -0.13 -10.08 13.11
C ALA A 203 0.95 -11.09 13.50
N HIS A 204 2.23 -10.71 13.41
CA HIS A 204 3.34 -11.59 13.82
C HIS A 204 3.32 -11.96 15.31
N VAL A 205 2.53 -11.27 16.14
CA VAL A 205 2.40 -11.62 17.56
C VAL A 205 1.78 -13.00 17.77
N TYR A 206 0.93 -13.45 16.84
CA TYR A 206 0.29 -14.77 16.86
C TYR A 206 0.74 -15.66 15.71
N PHE A 207 1.13 -15.07 14.59
CA PHE A 207 1.43 -15.76 13.35
C PHE A 207 2.80 -15.30 12.82
N ALA A 208 3.87 -15.87 13.39
CA ALA A 208 5.23 -15.50 13.00
C ALA A 208 5.44 -15.64 11.48
N CYS A 209 6.01 -14.63 10.87
CA CYS A 209 6.28 -14.55 9.42
C CYS A 209 5.04 -14.68 8.51
N THR A 210 3.86 -14.32 9.00
CA THR A 210 2.66 -14.21 8.17
C THR A 210 2.80 -13.14 7.10
N ASN A 211 2.07 -13.31 5.99
CA ASN A 211 1.97 -12.29 4.93
C ASN A 211 1.01 -11.13 5.27
N MET A 212 0.27 -11.22 6.39
CA MET A 212 -0.59 -10.11 6.81
C MET A 212 0.26 -8.90 7.21
N PRO A 213 0.02 -7.71 6.61
CA PRO A 213 0.79 -6.51 6.91
C PRO A 213 0.65 -6.08 8.39
N ARG A 214 1.69 -5.48 8.93
CA ARG A 214 1.77 -4.93 10.29
C ARG A 214 1.18 -3.52 10.34
N MET A 215 -0.13 -3.40 10.18
CA MET A 215 -0.81 -2.14 9.90
C MET A 215 -0.51 -1.04 10.92
N GLY A 216 -0.58 -1.35 12.21
CA GLY A 216 -0.27 -0.39 13.28
C GLY A 216 1.22 -0.18 13.47
N ALA A 217 2.00 -1.28 13.55
CA ALA A 217 3.44 -1.20 13.82
C ALA A 217 4.23 -0.51 12.70
N SER A 218 3.74 -0.57 11.46
CA SER A 218 4.33 0.14 10.31
C SER A 218 3.76 1.54 10.08
N GLY A 219 2.88 2.03 10.97
CA GLY A 219 2.28 3.37 10.83
C GLY A 219 1.26 3.50 9.68
N VAL A 220 0.83 2.39 9.06
CA VAL A 220 -0.18 2.41 7.99
C VAL A 220 -1.52 2.87 8.52
N LEU A 221 -1.92 2.31 9.66
CA LEU A 221 -3.14 2.67 10.36
C LEU A 221 -2.81 3.18 11.76
N ASN A 222 -3.41 4.30 12.12
CA ASN A 222 -3.36 4.81 13.50
C ASN A 222 -4.41 4.10 14.37
N GLN A 223 -4.37 4.37 15.69
CA GLN A 223 -5.24 3.74 16.69
C GLN A 223 -6.74 3.94 16.40
N ARG A 224 -7.12 5.15 15.97
CA ARG A 224 -8.53 5.44 15.59
C ARG A 224 -8.96 4.60 14.40
N GLN A 225 -8.13 4.53 13.36
CA GLN A 225 -8.44 3.74 12.16
C GLN A 225 -8.55 2.24 12.45
N ILE A 226 -7.70 1.74 13.34
CA ILE A 226 -7.80 0.34 13.82
C ILE A 226 -9.13 0.14 14.57
N ALA A 227 -9.52 1.07 15.45
CA ALA A 227 -10.80 1.01 16.14
C ALA A 227 -12.01 1.03 15.18
N ASP A 228 -11.96 1.85 14.12
CA ASP A 228 -13.00 1.92 13.08
C ASP A 228 -13.08 0.59 12.30
N ILE A 229 -11.95 -0.01 11.92
CA ILE A 229 -11.92 -1.32 11.25
C ILE A 229 -12.43 -2.43 12.20
N MET A 230 -12.06 -2.38 13.47
CA MET A 230 -12.61 -3.31 14.45
C MET A 230 -14.14 -3.17 14.57
N ALA A 231 -14.67 -1.93 14.58
CA ALA A 231 -16.12 -1.73 14.53
C ALA A 231 -16.74 -2.37 13.28
N TYR A 232 -16.08 -2.25 12.12
CA TYR A 232 -16.55 -2.90 10.90
C TYR A 232 -16.62 -4.42 11.03
N LEU A 233 -15.71 -5.03 11.78
CA LEU A 233 -15.71 -6.48 12.01
C LEU A 233 -16.73 -6.92 13.08
N PHE A 234 -16.97 -6.11 14.11
CA PHE A 234 -17.74 -6.54 15.30
C PHE A 234 -19.16 -5.98 15.41
N ASP A 235 -19.42 -4.80 14.84
CA ASP A 235 -20.71 -4.14 15.00
C ASP A 235 -21.84 -5.00 14.37
N PRO A 236 -22.94 -5.29 15.10
CA PRO A 236 -24.08 -6.04 14.58
C PRO A 236 -24.72 -5.38 13.35
N GLU A 237 -24.65 -4.07 13.22
CA GLU A 237 -25.19 -3.33 12.08
C GLU A 237 -24.25 -3.31 10.87
N SER A 238 -23.00 -3.73 11.06
CA SER A 238 -22.03 -3.83 9.97
C SER A 238 -22.44 -4.91 8.95
N PRO A 239 -22.27 -4.63 7.64
CA PRO A 239 -22.52 -5.62 6.58
C PRO A 239 -21.70 -6.92 6.72
N VAL A 240 -20.60 -6.90 7.48
CA VAL A 240 -19.81 -8.11 7.77
C VAL A 240 -20.65 -9.14 8.56
N ASN A 241 -21.59 -8.68 9.37
CA ASN A 241 -22.38 -9.50 10.31
C ASN A 241 -23.84 -9.73 9.89
N LYS A 242 -24.21 -9.34 8.67
CA LYS A 242 -25.55 -9.54 8.10
C LYS A 242 -25.74 -10.91 7.47
#